data_04131a35970d1b47921da766e27ab700
#
_entry.id   04131a35970d1b47921da766e27ab700
#
_cell.length_a   1.000
_cell.length_b   1.000
_cell.length_c   1.000
_cell.angle_alpha   90.00
_cell.angle_beta   90.00
_cell.angle_gamma   90.00
#
_symmetry.space_group_name_H-M   'P 1'
#
loop_
_entity.id
_entity.type
_entity.pdbx_description
1 polymer ?
#
loop_
_entity_poly.entity_id
_entity_poly.type
_entity_poly.pdbx_seq_one_letter_code
_entity_poly.pdbx_strand_id
1 'polypeptide(L)'
;MSSPWDVYDALIDDLPQDVTVVLSDRGTRWTRVVNSADGVGSAWSMKDTSRPAISVGTPDAGRPIRDVAALVRSWNLAEASVGQAAINSWYSRAEVAARQGFVPTGEGLTWREVFDPYADVVEGRVAAIIGHFPFARGVLWKAADLQILERFPEPGDYPDTACEYLLPEADYVFVSSSSFVNKSAPRLLDLAVGGGAHTVLVGPSTPMHPLLLDLGVDTVTGYVPDPEVGKAGVIEELSPTGQIGPGTRMHQHRSA
;
A
#
# COMPACT_ATOMS: atom_id res chain seq x y z
N MET A 1 -10.45 -16.02 0.28
CA MET A 1 -9.65 -16.15 1.53
C MET A 1 -10.53 -16.71 2.63
N SER A 2 -10.03 -17.58 3.53
CA SER A 2 -10.80 -18.13 4.65
C SER A 2 -10.89 -17.13 5.82
N SER A 3 -9.87 -16.29 5.97
CA SER A 3 -9.77 -15.22 6.95
C SER A 3 -9.18 -13.94 6.34
N PRO A 4 -9.60 -12.74 6.79
CA PRO A 4 -8.94 -11.50 6.39
C PRO A 4 -7.45 -11.43 6.79
N TRP A 5 -7.01 -12.29 7.71
CA TRP A 5 -5.61 -12.36 8.13
C TRP A 5 -4.72 -13.18 7.20
N ASP A 6 -5.29 -14.03 6.34
CA ASP A 6 -4.53 -14.95 5.49
C ASP A 6 -3.49 -14.23 4.63
N VAL A 7 -3.82 -13.04 4.10
CA VAL A 7 -2.89 -12.26 3.29
C VAL A 7 -1.70 -11.74 4.12
N TYR A 8 -1.97 -11.27 5.34
CA TYR A 8 -0.91 -10.77 6.23
C TYR A 8 -0.03 -11.93 6.75
N ASP A 9 -0.65 -13.05 7.07
CA ASP A 9 0.04 -14.24 7.55
C ASP A 9 0.99 -14.77 6.47
N ALA A 10 0.53 -14.89 5.23
CA ALA A 10 1.36 -15.31 4.10
C ALA A 10 2.54 -14.34 3.85
N LEU A 11 2.28 -13.03 3.87
CA LEU A 11 3.33 -12.03 3.70
C LEU A 11 4.39 -12.08 4.81
N ILE A 12 3.99 -12.33 6.06
CA ILE A 12 4.90 -12.43 7.21
C ILE A 12 5.67 -13.75 7.19
N ASP A 13 5.01 -14.85 6.84
CA ASP A 13 5.61 -16.19 6.82
C ASP A 13 6.68 -16.33 5.74
N ASP A 14 6.59 -15.57 4.65
CA ASP A 14 7.60 -15.52 3.59
C ASP A 14 8.81 -14.61 3.92
N LEU A 15 8.74 -13.79 4.98
CA LEU A 15 9.88 -12.98 5.40
C LEU A 15 11.04 -13.86 5.91
N PRO A 16 12.32 -13.46 5.71
CA PRO A 16 13.46 -14.21 6.22
C PRO A 16 13.52 -14.25 7.75
N GLN A 17 14.07 -15.32 8.31
CA GLN A 17 14.18 -15.51 9.76
C GLN A 17 15.40 -14.81 10.39
N ASP A 18 16.44 -14.57 9.59
CA ASP A 18 17.73 -14.04 10.00
C ASP A 18 17.86 -12.52 9.83
N VAL A 19 16.82 -11.86 9.32
CA VAL A 19 16.78 -10.40 9.15
C VAL A 19 16.17 -9.74 10.37
N THR A 20 16.81 -8.67 10.87
CA THR A 20 16.35 -7.88 12.02
C THR A 20 16.04 -6.44 11.60
N VAL A 21 15.23 -5.75 12.38
CA VAL A 21 15.01 -4.31 12.22
C VAL A 21 16.22 -3.55 12.77
N VAL A 22 16.72 -2.58 12.00
CA VAL A 22 17.79 -1.66 12.40
C VAL A 22 17.22 -0.35 12.92
N LEU A 23 16.19 0.16 12.24
CA LEU A 23 15.53 1.43 12.57
C LEU A 23 14.04 1.32 12.29
N SER A 24 13.22 1.86 13.17
CA SER A 24 11.84 2.23 12.87
C SER A 24 11.62 3.71 13.21
N ASP A 25 10.93 4.41 12.34
CA ASP A 25 10.70 5.85 12.43
C ASP A 25 9.29 6.19 11.94
N ARG A 26 8.55 6.96 12.74
CA ARG A 26 7.18 7.38 12.43
C ARG A 26 7.12 8.88 12.21
N GLY A 27 6.99 9.27 10.96
CA GLY A 27 6.68 10.64 10.59
C GLY A 27 5.17 10.92 10.58
N THR A 28 4.78 12.14 10.19
CA THR A 28 3.37 12.56 10.13
C THR A 28 2.59 11.90 9.00
N ARG A 29 3.24 11.57 7.89
CA ARG A 29 2.64 10.93 6.71
C ARG A 29 3.17 9.54 6.45
N TRP A 30 4.45 9.31 6.71
CA TRP A 30 5.12 8.05 6.41
C TRP A 30 5.78 7.45 7.63
N THR A 31 5.59 6.17 7.81
CA THR A 31 6.34 5.32 8.74
C THR A 31 7.39 4.56 7.93
N ARG A 32 8.61 4.51 8.44
CA ARG A 32 9.74 3.85 7.81
C ARG A 32 10.29 2.76 8.72
N VAL A 33 10.68 1.65 8.11
CA VAL A 33 11.50 0.60 8.75
C VAL A 33 12.70 0.31 7.87
N VAL A 34 13.88 0.27 8.47
CA VAL A 34 15.12 -0.18 7.84
C VAL A 34 15.50 -1.53 8.44
N ASN A 35 15.85 -2.50 7.63
CA ASN A 35 16.26 -3.83 8.09
C ASN A 35 17.76 -4.09 7.89
N SER A 36 18.29 -5.15 8.51
CA SER A 36 19.71 -5.52 8.50
C SER A 36 20.20 -6.05 7.14
N ALA A 37 19.30 -6.27 6.19
CA ALA A 37 19.60 -6.60 4.80
C ALA A 37 19.55 -5.37 3.88
N ASP A 38 19.73 -4.16 4.43
CA ASP A 38 19.71 -2.87 3.75
C ASP A 38 18.37 -2.50 3.08
N GLY A 39 17.30 -3.19 3.44
CA GLY A 39 15.97 -2.88 2.93
C GLY A 39 15.34 -1.70 3.67
N VAL A 40 14.67 -0.82 2.92
CA VAL A 40 13.88 0.30 3.42
C VAL A 40 12.43 0.11 3.03
N GLY A 41 11.56 0.01 4.01
CA GLY A 41 10.11 -0.09 3.79
C GLY A 41 9.38 1.13 4.29
N SER A 42 8.31 1.47 3.59
CA SER A 42 7.45 2.60 3.92
C SER A 42 6.01 2.17 4.03
N ALA A 43 5.27 2.81 4.93
CA ALA A 43 3.83 2.69 5.03
C ALA A 43 3.20 4.02 5.42
N TRP A 44 1.94 4.23 5.06
CA TRP A 44 1.20 5.41 5.49
C TRP A 44 1.10 5.45 7.01
N SER A 45 1.42 6.58 7.63
CA SER A 45 1.30 6.77 9.08
C SER A 45 -0.15 7.01 9.47
N MET A 46 -0.79 5.98 9.99
CA MET A 46 -2.11 6.12 10.61
C MET A 46 -1.99 6.73 12.01
N LYS A 47 -2.98 7.53 12.39
CA LYS A 47 -2.99 8.26 13.68
C LYS A 47 -3.93 7.64 14.71
N ASP A 48 -4.78 6.71 14.31
CA ASP A 48 -5.77 6.10 15.20
C ASP A 48 -5.10 5.19 16.22
N THR A 49 -5.23 5.56 17.48
CA THR A 49 -4.66 4.85 18.65
C THR A 49 -5.75 4.46 19.65
N SER A 50 -6.98 4.21 19.18
CA SER A 50 -8.13 3.88 20.02
C SER A 50 -7.97 2.61 20.84
N ARG A 51 -7.10 1.68 20.37
CA ARG A 51 -6.71 0.49 21.14
C ARG A 51 -5.27 0.63 21.63
N PRO A 52 -4.94 0.03 22.78
CA PRO A 52 -3.55 0.01 23.26
C PRO A 52 -2.62 -0.65 22.24
N ALA A 53 -1.38 -0.16 22.17
CA ALA A 53 -0.31 -0.81 21.44
C ALA A 53 0.00 -2.18 22.08
N ILE A 54 0.37 -3.18 21.25
CA ILE A 54 0.73 -4.52 21.73
C ILE A 54 2.22 -4.68 22.04
N SER A 55 3.05 -3.73 21.56
CA SER A 55 4.52 -3.73 21.75
C SER A 55 5.01 -2.67 22.75
N VAL A 56 4.17 -2.29 23.71
CA VAL A 56 4.49 -1.19 24.66
C VAL A 56 5.85 -1.39 25.31
N GLY A 57 6.71 -0.37 25.21
CA GLY A 57 8.02 -0.33 25.86
C GLY A 57 9.10 -1.23 25.23
N THR A 58 8.79 -1.93 24.14
CA THR A 58 9.77 -2.75 23.43
C THR A 58 10.30 -2.00 22.22
N PRO A 59 11.59 -1.68 22.13
CA PRO A 59 12.19 -1.09 20.93
C PRO A 59 12.04 -2.02 19.73
N ASP A 60 11.82 -1.48 18.54
CA ASP A 60 11.76 -2.30 17.32
C ASP A 60 13.17 -2.72 16.84
N ALA A 61 14.18 -1.85 17.05
CA ALA A 61 15.55 -2.13 16.67
C ALA A 61 16.11 -3.38 17.36
N GLY A 62 16.75 -4.25 16.59
CA GLY A 62 17.31 -5.53 17.03
C GLY A 62 16.31 -6.70 17.03
N ARG A 63 15.01 -6.45 16.86
CA ARG A 63 13.99 -7.52 16.79
C ARG A 63 14.00 -8.21 15.41
N PRO A 64 13.67 -9.52 15.34
CA PRO A 64 13.39 -10.17 14.08
C PRO A 64 12.35 -9.40 13.26
N ILE A 65 12.56 -9.28 11.94
CA ILE A 65 11.65 -8.56 11.06
C ILE A 65 10.21 -9.13 11.12
N ARG A 66 10.07 -10.45 11.27
CA ARG A 66 8.77 -11.12 11.39
C ARG A 66 7.99 -10.65 12.62
N ASP A 67 8.68 -10.46 13.76
CA ASP A 67 8.06 -10.01 15.01
C ASP A 67 7.56 -8.58 14.90
N VAL A 68 8.32 -7.71 14.21
CA VAL A 68 7.91 -6.33 13.98
C VAL A 68 6.82 -6.27 12.90
N ALA A 69 6.93 -7.06 11.84
CA ALA A 69 5.88 -7.19 10.82
C ALA A 69 4.54 -7.65 11.40
N ALA A 70 4.55 -8.53 12.41
CA ALA A 70 3.34 -8.98 13.11
C ALA A 70 2.55 -7.83 13.79
N LEU A 71 3.17 -6.67 14.03
CA LEU A 71 2.50 -5.47 14.53
C LEU A 71 1.42 -4.94 13.55
N VAL A 72 1.45 -5.35 12.28
CA VAL A 72 0.37 -5.03 11.33
C VAL A 72 -0.99 -5.51 11.83
N ARG A 73 -1.04 -6.54 12.69
CA ARG A 73 -2.28 -7.06 13.30
C ARG A 73 -2.80 -6.17 14.45
N SER A 74 -2.02 -5.20 14.92
CA SER A 74 -2.44 -4.30 16.00
C SER A 74 -3.62 -3.43 15.56
N TRP A 75 -4.61 -3.28 16.42
CA TRP A 75 -5.69 -2.31 16.25
C TRP A 75 -5.32 -0.89 16.71
N ASN A 76 -4.12 -0.70 17.25
CA ASN A 76 -3.46 0.60 17.27
C ASN A 76 -2.87 0.84 15.89
N LEU A 77 -3.50 1.68 15.08
CA LEU A 77 -3.11 1.83 13.68
C LEU A 77 -1.76 2.52 13.50
N ALA A 78 -1.33 3.31 14.49
CA ALA A 78 0.02 3.87 14.47
C ALA A 78 1.08 2.77 14.59
N GLU A 79 0.83 1.75 15.42
CA GLU A 79 1.68 0.56 15.52
C GLU A 79 1.57 -0.34 14.27
N ALA A 80 0.35 -0.49 13.73
CA ALA A 80 0.15 -1.24 12.49
C ALA A 80 0.90 -0.63 11.30
N SER A 81 1.11 0.70 11.28
CA SER A 81 1.95 1.36 10.26
C SER A 81 3.40 0.86 10.32
N VAL A 82 3.93 0.63 11.54
CA VAL A 82 5.28 0.05 11.73
C VAL A 82 5.31 -1.38 11.20
N GLY A 83 4.29 -2.19 11.52
CA GLY A 83 4.19 -3.56 11.02
C GLY A 83 4.17 -3.62 9.48
N GLN A 84 3.36 -2.77 8.84
CA GLN A 84 3.31 -2.71 7.37
C GLN A 84 4.63 -2.20 6.77
N ALA A 85 5.28 -1.21 7.38
CA ALA A 85 6.60 -0.74 6.93
C ALA A 85 7.67 -1.83 7.10
N ALA A 86 7.58 -2.67 8.14
CA ALA A 86 8.49 -3.81 8.33
C ALA A 86 8.29 -4.86 7.22
N ILE A 87 7.05 -5.22 6.87
CA ILE A 87 6.74 -6.08 5.71
C ILE A 87 7.38 -5.49 4.45
N ASN A 88 7.12 -4.22 4.18
CA ASN A 88 7.62 -3.54 2.99
C ASN A 88 9.15 -3.41 3.00
N SER A 89 9.82 -3.35 4.16
CA SER A 89 11.28 -3.25 4.20
C SER A 89 11.98 -4.44 3.53
N TRP A 90 11.33 -5.60 3.46
CA TRP A 90 11.82 -6.74 2.71
C TRP A 90 11.41 -6.68 1.24
N TYR A 91 10.11 -6.52 0.97
CA TYR A 91 9.58 -6.59 -0.39
C TYR A 91 9.91 -5.37 -1.26
N SER A 92 10.25 -4.23 -0.66
CA SER A 92 10.69 -3.02 -1.37
C SER A 92 12.20 -2.96 -1.65
N ARG A 93 12.94 -4.06 -1.46
CA ARG A 93 14.31 -4.17 -1.94
C ARG A 93 14.29 -4.42 -3.45
N ALA A 94 15.11 -3.69 -4.20
CA ALA A 94 15.10 -3.75 -5.67
C ALA A 94 15.27 -5.18 -6.22
N GLU A 95 16.20 -5.95 -5.65
CA GLU A 95 16.46 -7.31 -6.06
C GLU A 95 15.37 -8.30 -5.63
N VAL A 96 14.64 -8.02 -4.52
CA VAL A 96 13.49 -8.84 -4.10
C VAL A 96 12.32 -8.56 -5.03
N ALA A 97 11.97 -7.30 -5.25
CA ALA A 97 10.90 -6.90 -6.15
C ALA A 97 11.13 -7.45 -7.58
N ALA A 98 12.36 -7.31 -8.11
CA ALA A 98 12.69 -7.83 -9.44
C ALA A 98 12.56 -9.37 -9.53
N ARG A 99 13.00 -10.12 -8.51
CA ARG A 99 12.84 -11.59 -8.47
C ARG A 99 11.36 -12.01 -8.42
N GLN A 100 10.50 -11.19 -7.86
CA GLN A 100 9.07 -11.41 -7.80
C GLN A 100 8.32 -10.93 -9.05
N GLY A 101 9.05 -10.43 -10.06
CA GLY A 101 8.49 -10.03 -11.35
C GLY A 101 8.05 -8.58 -11.45
N PHE A 102 8.34 -7.75 -10.44
CA PHE A 102 8.06 -6.31 -10.50
C PHE A 102 9.10 -5.59 -11.37
N VAL A 103 8.62 -4.68 -12.20
CA VAL A 103 9.45 -3.86 -13.09
C VAL A 103 9.23 -2.37 -12.84
N PRO A 104 10.22 -1.50 -13.12
CA PRO A 104 10.06 -0.06 -12.98
C PRO A 104 8.91 0.51 -13.82
N THR A 105 8.16 1.46 -13.25
CA THR A 105 7.10 2.21 -13.93
C THR A 105 7.63 3.59 -14.32
N GLY A 106 8.29 3.72 -15.46
CA GLY A 106 8.77 5.01 -15.95
C GLY A 106 9.65 5.81 -14.97
N GLU A 107 10.02 7.03 -15.34
CA GLU A 107 10.94 7.89 -14.56
C GLU A 107 10.22 8.90 -13.63
N GLY A 108 8.90 8.96 -13.66
CA GLY A 108 8.15 9.97 -12.93
C GLY A 108 8.09 9.73 -11.41
N LEU A 109 8.08 10.82 -10.65
CA LEU A 109 8.00 10.80 -9.19
C LEU A 109 6.55 10.86 -8.64
N THR A 110 5.55 10.99 -9.52
CA THR A 110 4.16 11.18 -9.11
C THR A 110 3.34 9.89 -9.25
N TRP A 111 2.41 9.68 -8.35
CA TRP A 111 1.48 8.54 -8.43
C TRP A 111 0.41 8.71 -9.52
N ARG A 112 0.35 9.89 -10.16
CA ARG A 112 -0.51 10.16 -11.30
C ARG A 112 -0.30 9.16 -12.44
N GLU A 113 0.96 8.83 -12.74
CA GLU A 113 1.33 7.94 -13.85
C GLU A 113 0.80 6.51 -13.69
N VAL A 114 0.39 6.12 -12.48
CA VAL A 114 -0.33 4.85 -12.25
C VAL A 114 -1.73 4.91 -12.86
N PHE A 115 -2.33 6.10 -12.92
CA PHE A 115 -3.68 6.32 -13.46
C PHE A 115 -3.68 6.66 -14.95
N ASP A 116 -2.60 7.23 -15.49
CA ASP A 116 -2.54 7.68 -16.89
C ASP A 116 -2.88 6.57 -17.91
N PRO A 117 -2.49 5.28 -17.76
CA PRO A 117 -2.88 4.20 -18.66
C PRO A 117 -4.39 3.96 -18.72
N TYR A 118 -5.11 4.40 -17.70
CA TYR A 118 -6.55 4.18 -17.57
C TYR A 118 -7.40 5.36 -18.07
N ALA A 119 -6.77 6.48 -18.45
CA ALA A 119 -7.45 7.72 -18.84
C ALA A 119 -8.47 7.53 -19.98
N ASP A 120 -8.17 6.68 -20.95
CA ASP A 120 -9.04 6.38 -22.08
C ASP A 120 -9.88 5.12 -21.88
N VAL A 121 -9.34 4.09 -21.21
CA VAL A 121 -10.04 2.81 -21.08
C VAL A 121 -11.23 2.85 -20.11
N VAL A 122 -11.29 3.86 -19.25
CA VAL A 122 -12.44 4.08 -18.36
C VAL A 122 -13.59 4.82 -19.05
N GLU A 123 -13.47 5.20 -20.32
CA GLU A 123 -14.51 5.94 -21.01
C GLU A 123 -15.84 5.17 -21.03
N GLY A 124 -16.89 5.82 -20.51
CA GLY A 124 -18.22 5.20 -20.40
C GLY A 124 -18.34 4.10 -19.34
N ARG A 125 -17.35 3.92 -18.47
CA ARG A 125 -17.28 2.90 -17.43
C ARG A 125 -17.50 3.49 -16.04
N VAL A 126 -17.81 2.64 -15.08
CA VAL A 126 -17.83 2.98 -13.65
C VAL A 126 -16.44 2.75 -13.07
N ALA A 127 -15.85 3.80 -12.53
CA ALA A 127 -14.55 3.73 -11.86
C ALA A 127 -14.67 4.11 -10.38
N ALA A 128 -14.22 3.22 -9.48
CA ALA A 128 -14.21 3.46 -8.06
C ALA A 128 -12.76 3.65 -7.55
N ILE A 129 -12.57 4.60 -6.66
CA ILE A 129 -11.26 4.90 -6.04
C ILE A 129 -11.41 4.83 -4.53
N ILE A 130 -10.63 3.98 -3.89
CA ILE A 130 -10.53 3.92 -2.43
C ILE A 130 -9.36 4.79 -2.00
N GLY A 131 -9.65 5.88 -1.34
CA GLY A 131 -8.65 6.88 -0.96
C GLY A 131 -8.68 8.12 -1.85
N HIS A 132 -8.15 9.23 -1.34
CA HIS A 132 -8.18 10.51 -2.06
C HIS A 132 -6.86 10.73 -2.80
N PHE A 133 -6.90 10.68 -4.13
CA PHE A 133 -5.79 11.02 -5.01
C PHE A 133 -6.14 12.32 -5.75
N PRO A 134 -5.51 13.46 -5.41
CA PRO A 134 -5.94 14.79 -5.90
C PRO A 134 -5.99 14.93 -7.42
N PHE A 135 -5.19 14.15 -8.14
CA PHE A 135 -5.11 14.15 -9.61
C PHE A 135 -6.10 13.19 -10.29
N ALA A 136 -6.67 12.23 -9.56
CA ALA A 136 -7.43 11.14 -10.15
C ALA A 136 -8.68 11.62 -10.90
N ARG A 137 -9.44 12.60 -10.34
CA ARG A 137 -10.59 13.21 -11.03
C ARG A 137 -10.21 13.80 -12.39
N GLY A 138 -9.01 14.41 -12.48
CA GLY A 138 -8.53 15.00 -13.74
C GLY A 138 -8.03 13.98 -14.75
N VAL A 139 -7.56 12.80 -14.32
CA VAL A 139 -7.11 11.73 -15.21
C VAL A 139 -8.28 10.88 -15.68
N LEU A 140 -9.15 10.48 -14.76
CA LEU A 140 -10.27 9.57 -15.05
C LEU A 140 -11.58 10.30 -15.40
N TRP A 141 -11.50 11.53 -15.91
CA TRP A 141 -12.66 12.37 -16.20
C TRP A 141 -13.63 11.81 -17.25
N LYS A 142 -13.19 10.83 -18.06
CA LYS A 142 -14.01 10.15 -19.08
C LYS A 142 -14.90 9.04 -18.53
N ALA A 143 -14.71 8.66 -17.26
CA ALA A 143 -15.59 7.67 -16.63
C ALA A 143 -17.05 8.16 -16.65
N ALA A 144 -17.97 7.25 -16.94
CA ALA A 144 -19.41 7.57 -16.88
C ALA A 144 -19.85 7.91 -15.45
N ASP A 145 -19.25 7.23 -14.47
CA ASP A 145 -19.38 7.53 -13.06
C ASP A 145 -18.03 7.34 -12.36
N LEU A 146 -17.56 8.36 -11.66
CA LEU A 146 -16.31 8.31 -10.89
C LEU A 146 -16.63 8.42 -9.40
N GLN A 147 -16.52 7.31 -8.70
CA GLN A 147 -16.85 7.14 -7.30
C GLN A 147 -15.58 7.20 -6.46
N ILE A 148 -15.43 8.20 -5.59
CA ILE A 148 -14.36 8.28 -4.61
C ILE A 148 -14.94 7.88 -3.26
N LEU A 149 -14.33 6.89 -2.62
CA LEU A 149 -14.77 6.34 -1.33
C LEU A 149 -13.70 6.59 -0.29
N GLU A 150 -14.06 7.29 0.78
CA GLU A 150 -13.14 7.74 1.80
C GLU A 150 -13.66 7.54 3.21
N ARG A 151 -12.72 7.29 4.15
CA ARG A 151 -13.03 7.21 5.58
C ARG A 151 -13.43 8.56 6.16
N PHE A 152 -12.81 9.62 5.65
CA PHE A 152 -13.10 11.02 5.98
C PHE A 152 -13.51 11.75 4.70
N PRO A 153 -14.75 11.52 4.21
CA PRO A 153 -15.17 11.97 2.89
C PRO A 153 -15.26 13.50 2.80
N GLU A 154 -14.78 14.03 1.67
CA GLU A 154 -15.01 15.41 1.27
C GLU A 154 -16.37 15.56 0.55
N PRO A 155 -16.86 16.79 0.35
CA PRO A 155 -18.10 16.99 -0.41
C PRO A 155 -18.03 16.38 -1.81
N GLY A 156 -18.91 15.42 -2.09
CA GLY A 156 -18.97 14.67 -3.34
C GLY A 156 -18.27 13.30 -3.30
N ASP A 157 -17.64 12.93 -2.19
CA ASP A 157 -17.14 11.57 -1.96
C ASP A 157 -18.21 10.71 -1.28
N TYR A 158 -18.07 9.40 -1.43
CA TYR A 158 -18.85 8.43 -0.69
C TYR A 158 -18.12 8.07 0.63
N PRO A 159 -18.87 7.78 1.72
CA PRO A 159 -18.25 7.21 2.91
C PRO A 159 -17.71 5.79 2.61
N ASP A 160 -16.68 5.37 3.32
CA ASP A 160 -16.02 4.06 3.12
C ASP A 160 -17.00 2.87 3.23
N THR A 161 -18.07 2.99 4.01
CA THR A 161 -19.12 1.95 4.11
C THR A 161 -19.87 1.70 2.80
N ALA A 162 -19.85 2.64 1.84
CA ALA A 162 -20.43 2.45 0.52
C ALA A 162 -19.70 1.42 -0.33
N CYS A 163 -18.48 1.01 0.05
CA CYS A 163 -17.70 -0.02 -0.64
C CYS A 163 -18.49 -1.32 -0.85
N GLU A 164 -19.29 -1.75 0.13
CA GLU A 164 -20.10 -2.98 0.07
C GLU A 164 -21.12 -2.97 -1.07
N TYR A 165 -21.54 -1.79 -1.49
CA TYR A 165 -22.58 -1.62 -2.50
C TYR A 165 -22.03 -1.21 -3.87
N LEU A 166 -20.95 -0.44 -3.88
CA LEU A 166 -20.45 0.17 -5.11
C LEU A 166 -19.34 -0.64 -5.79
N LEU A 167 -18.44 -1.26 -5.02
CA LEU A 167 -17.32 -1.99 -5.61
C LEU A 167 -17.75 -3.21 -6.45
N PRO A 168 -18.77 -4.00 -6.06
CA PRO A 168 -19.23 -5.12 -6.89
C PRO A 168 -19.81 -4.71 -8.27
N GLU A 169 -20.20 -3.45 -8.44
CA GLU A 169 -20.81 -2.92 -9.65
C GLU A 169 -19.81 -2.08 -10.50
N ALA A 170 -18.57 -1.89 -9.99
CA ALA A 170 -17.56 -1.08 -10.67
C ALA A 170 -16.84 -1.90 -11.78
N ASP A 171 -16.51 -1.24 -12.89
CA ASP A 171 -15.67 -1.83 -13.96
C ASP A 171 -14.18 -1.73 -13.60
N TYR A 172 -13.78 -0.63 -12.92
CA TYR A 172 -12.39 -0.37 -12.49
C TYR A 172 -12.36 0.03 -11.03
N VAL A 173 -11.47 -0.57 -10.26
CA VAL A 173 -11.29 -0.25 -8.83
C VAL A 173 -9.83 0.04 -8.53
N PHE A 174 -9.54 1.26 -8.05
CA PHE A 174 -8.22 1.68 -7.62
C PHE A 174 -8.19 1.70 -6.09
N VAL A 175 -7.37 0.83 -5.49
CA VAL A 175 -7.31 0.68 -4.02
C VAL A 175 -6.03 1.29 -3.49
N SER A 176 -6.15 2.30 -2.62
CA SER A 176 -5.01 2.87 -1.90
C SER A 176 -4.34 1.81 -1.03
N SER A 177 -3.04 1.68 -1.13
CA SER A 177 -2.26 0.74 -0.33
C SER A 177 -2.26 1.02 1.18
N SER A 178 -2.71 2.21 1.59
CA SER A 178 -2.94 2.51 3.02
C SER A 178 -4.00 1.58 3.64
N SER A 179 -4.84 0.95 2.81
CA SER A 179 -5.81 -0.07 3.20
C SER A 179 -5.18 -1.31 3.86
N PHE A 180 -3.92 -1.64 3.57
CA PHE A 180 -3.20 -2.68 4.30
C PHE A 180 -2.94 -2.29 5.76
N VAL A 181 -2.64 -1.03 6.02
CA VAL A 181 -2.40 -0.55 7.40
C VAL A 181 -3.68 -0.60 8.23
N ASN A 182 -4.81 -0.13 7.68
CA ASN A 182 -6.09 -0.11 8.40
C ASN A 182 -6.88 -1.42 8.29
N LYS A 183 -6.33 -2.43 7.60
CA LYS A 183 -6.89 -3.79 7.41
C LYS A 183 -8.14 -3.86 6.56
N SER A 184 -8.50 -2.81 5.84
CA SER A 184 -9.62 -2.86 4.90
C SER A 184 -9.26 -3.56 3.58
N ALA A 185 -7.95 -3.69 3.23
CA ALA A 185 -7.51 -4.26 1.96
C ALA A 185 -8.14 -5.62 1.64
N PRO A 186 -8.16 -6.64 2.54
CA PRO A 186 -8.72 -7.94 2.19
C PRO A 186 -10.19 -7.87 1.76
N ARG A 187 -10.99 -7.06 2.47
CA ARG A 187 -12.41 -6.91 2.12
C ARG A 187 -12.63 -6.13 0.84
N LEU A 188 -11.85 -5.06 0.62
CA LEU A 188 -11.93 -4.25 -0.59
C LEU A 188 -11.57 -5.08 -1.84
N LEU A 189 -10.54 -5.91 -1.73
CA LEU A 189 -10.13 -6.82 -2.81
C LEU A 189 -11.19 -7.89 -3.08
N ASP A 190 -11.76 -8.49 -2.03
CA ASP A 190 -12.86 -9.46 -2.19
C ASP A 190 -14.04 -8.86 -2.95
N LEU A 191 -14.43 -7.62 -2.64
CA LEU A 191 -15.54 -6.93 -3.28
C LEU A 191 -15.23 -6.59 -4.74
N ALA A 192 -14.06 -6.00 -5.00
CA ALA A 192 -13.66 -5.56 -6.34
C ALA A 192 -13.45 -6.75 -7.28
N VAL A 193 -12.62 -7.71 -6.87
CA VAL A 193 -12.32 -8.92 -7.66
C VAL A 193 -13.57 -9.81 -7.79
N GLY A 194 -14.34 -9.96 -6.72
CA GLY A 194 -15.58 -10.73 -6.72
C GLY A 194 -16.65 -10.16 -7.64
N GLY A 195 -16.68 -8.83 -7.82
CA GLY A 195 -17.53 -8.11 -8.78
C GLY A 195 -17.02 -8.18 -10.21
N GLY A 196 -15.79 -8.64 -10.44
CA GLY A 196 -15.16 -8.72 -11.76
C GLY A 196 -14.51 -7.42 -12.23
N ALA A 197 -14.29 -6.46 -11.32
CA ALA A 197 -13.63 -5.20 -11.63
C ALA A 197 -12.15 -5.41 -12.00
N HIS A 198 -11.65 -4.64 -12.96
CA HIS A 198 -10.21 -4.50 -13.15
C HIS A 198 -9.62 -3.75 -11.94
N THR A 199 -8.86 -4.47 -11.10
CA THR A 199 -8.42 -3.99 -9.79
C THR A 199 -6.96 -3.59 -9.79
N VAL A 200 -6.68 -2.37 -9.32
CA VAL A 200 -5.35 -1.76 -9.26
C VAL A 200 -5.01 -1.38 -7.82
N LEU A 201 -3.92 -1.93 -7.29
CA LEU A 201 -3.35 -1.48 -6.01
C LEU A 201 -2.38 -0.31 -6.23
N VAL A 202 -2.58 0.77 -5.48
CA VAL A 202 -1.86 2.04 -5.67
C VAL A 202 -1.21 2.51 -4.38
N GLY A 203 0.10 2.65 -4.39
CA GLY A 203 0.80 3.40 -3.35
C GLY A 203 1.98 2.68 -2.70
N PRO A 204 2.80 3.44 -1.94
CA PRO A 204 4.04 2.93 -1.32
C PRO A 204 3.84 1.94 -0.17
N SER A 205 2.63 1.86 0.38
CA SER A 205 2.32 0.87 1.43
C SER A 205 2.02 -0.52 0.86
N THR A 206 2.02 -0.70 -0.47
CA THR A 206 1.78 -1.99 -1.11
C THR A 206 2.95 -2.95 -0.84
N PRO A 207 2.71 -4.14 -0.28
CA PRO A 207 3.72 -5.19 -0.29
C PRO A 207 3.89 -5.71 -1.73
N MET A 208 5.08 -5.61 -2.29
CA MET A 208 5.37 -6.08 -3.65
C MET A 208 5.57 -7.59 -3.68
N HIS A 209 4.46 -8.32 -3.62
CA HIS A 209 4.42 -9.76 -3.56
C HIS A 209 3.40 -10.34 -4.57
N PRO A 210 3.74 -11.40 -5.34
CA PRO A 210 2.88 -11.99 -6.37
C PRO A 210 1.57 -12.56 -5.82
N LEU A 211 1.51 -12.90 -4.53
CA LEU A 211 0.27 -13.30 -3.86
C LEU A 211 -0.92 -12.39 -4.18
N LEU A 212 -0.67 -11.07 -4.33
CA LEU A 212 -1.75 -10.11 -4.61
C LEU A 212 -2.34 -10.33 -6.01
N LEU A 213 -1.53 -10.72 -6.98
CA LEU A 213 -2.01 -11.11 -8.31
C LEU A 213 -2.77 -12.44 -8.26
N ASP A 214 -2.30 -13.39 -7.45
CA ASP A 214 -2.99 -14.68 -7.23
C ASP A 214 -4.37 -14.48 -6.57
N LEU A 215 -4.54 -13.41 -5.79
CA LEU A 215 -5.83 -13.00 -5.23
C LEU A 215 -6.75 -12.32 -6.26
N GLY A 216 -6.31 -12.15 -7.50
CA GLY A 216 -7.11 -11.59 -8.57
C GLY A 216 -6.89 -10.11 -8.85
N VAL A 217 -5.95 -9.46 -8.18
CA VAL A 217 -5.57 -8.08 -8.51
C VAL A 217 -4.92 -8.05 -9.89
N ASP A 218 -5.34 -7.15 -10.76
CA ASP A 218 -4.82 -7.08 -12.14
C ASP A 218 -3.52 -6.31 -12.25
N THR A 219 -3.36 -5.26 -11.41
CA THR A 219 -2.14 -4.47 -11.39
C THR A 219 -1.75 -4.16 -9.93
N VAL A 220 -0.56 -4.58 -9.56
CA VAL A 220 0.05 -4.23 -8.27
C VAL A 220 1.13 -3.19 -8.50
N THR A 221 1.01 -2.03 -7.85
CA THR A 221 2.06 -1.01 -7.88
C THR A 221 2.63 -0.80 -6.50
N GLY A 222 3.93 -0.60 -6.43
CA GLY A 222 4.66 -0.40 -5.20
C GLY A 222 5.81 0.58 -5.37
N TYR A 223 6.68 0.64 -4.36
CA TYR A 223 7.76 1.61 -4.32
C TYR A 223 9.03 1.00 -3.71
N VAL A 224 10.14 1.17 -4.40
CA VAL A 224 11.49 0.88 -3.92
C VAL A 224 12.13 2.19 -3.52
N PRO A 225 12.26 2.52 -2.22
CA PRO A 225 12.96 3.71 -1.78
C PRO A 225 14.44 3.66 -2.18
N ASP A 226 15.04 4.81 -2.46
CA ASP A 226 16.50 4.92 -2.60
C ASP A 226 17.14 4.54 -1.25
N PRO A 227 18.00 3.49 -1.19
CA PRO A 227 18.55 3.01 0.08
C PRO A 227 19.37 4.05 0.83
N GLU A 228 20.12 4.89 0.12
CA GLU A 228 20.99 5.90 0.75
C GLU A 228 20.15 7.02 1.37
N VAL A 229 19.13 7.47 0.65
CA VAL A 229 18.21 8.49 1.12
C VAL A 229 17.26 7.92 2.19
N GLY A 230 16.80 6.69 2.00
CA GLY A 230 15.93 6.01 2.95
C GLY A 230 16.56 5.77 4.32
N LYS A 231 17.91 5.67 4.41
CA LYS A 231 18.67 5.53 5.66
C LYS A 231 18.98 6.90 6.30
N ALA A 232 19.07 7.97 5.50
CA ALA A 232 19.47 9.30 5.96
C ALA A 232 18.26 10.13 6.39
N GLY A 233 18.13 10.44 7.67
CA GLY A 233 17.15 11.38 8.19
C GLY A 233 15.68 10.85 8.23
N VAL A 234 14.77 11.74 8.61
CA VAL A 234 13.33 11.46 8.65
C VAL A 234 12.75 11.52 7.24
N ILE A 235 11.90 10.57 6.85
CA ILE A 235 11.29 10.51 5.51
C ILE A 235 10.64 11.85 5.09
N GLU A 236 10.10 12.59 6.04
CA GLU A 236 9.42 13.87 5.78
C GLU A 236 10.34 15.01 5.40
N GLU A 237 11.59 14.98 5.87
CA GLU A 237 12.62 15.97 5.49
C GLU A 237 13.07 15.77 4.03
N LEU A 238 12.85 14.59 3.47
CA LEU A 238 13.23 14.22 2.12
C LEU A 238 12.20 14.63 1.06
N SER A 239 11.02 15.09 1.47
CA SER A 239 9.94 15.49 0.56
C SER A 239 9.20 16.73 1.06
N PRO A 240 9.59 17.94 0.62
CA PRO A 240 8.86 19.18 0.94
C PRO A 240 7.37 19.16 0.54
N THR A 241 7.01 18.33 -0.43
CA THR A 241 5.62 18.18 -0.94
C THR A 241 4.83 17.10 -0.21
N GLY A 242 5.42 16.43 0.79
CA GLY A 242 4.78 15.30 1.50
C GLY A 242 4.66 14.03 0.65
N GLN A 243 5.30 14.00 -0.50
CA GLN A 243 5.48 12.76 -1.27
C GLN A 243 6.56 11.91 -0.60
N ILE A 244 6.52 10.60 -0.82
CA ILE A 244 7.60 9.74 -0.41
C ILE A 244 8.89 10.16 -1.12
N GLY A 245 10.03 10.09 -0.42
CA GLY A 245 11.33 10.55 -0.94
C GLY A 245 11.77 9.88 -2.24
N PRO A 246 13.02 10.13 -2.68
CA PRO A 246 13.57 9.52 -3.90
C PRO A 246 13.49 8.00 -3.89
N GLY A 247 13.20 7.42 -5.06
CA GLY A 247 13.09 5.98 -5.24
C GLY A 247 12.43 5.65 -6.57
N THR A 248 12.14 4.38 -6.78
CA THR A 248 11.58 3.85 -8.02
C THR A 248 10.19 3.28 -7.76
N ARG A 249 9.21 3.73 -8.56
CA ARG A 249 7.91 3.05 -8.61
C ARG A 249 8.05 1.77 -9.43
N MET A 250 7.41 0.74 -8.94
CA MET A 250 7.41 -0.59 -9.52
C MET A 250 5.97 -1.01 -9.80
N HIS A 251 5.79 -1.87 -10.79
CA HIS A 251 4.51 -2.50 -11.05
C HIS A 251 4.69 -3.94 -11.50
N GLN A 252 3.61 -4.70 -11.36
CA GLN A 252 3.43 -6.01 -11.97
C GLN A 252 1.98 -6.17 -12.39
N HIS A 253 1.78 -6.72 -13.59
CA HIS A 253 0.44 -7.05 -14.09
C HIS A 253 0.20 -8.56 -13.97
N ARG A 254 -1.05 -8.91 -13.69
CA ARG A 254 -1.49 -10.31 -13.74
C ARG A 254 -1.42 -10.80 -15.19
N SER A 255 -0.80 -11.95 -15.39
CA SER A 255 -0.80 -12.61 -16.70
C SER A 255 -2.24 -13.00 -17.10
N ALA A 256 -2.58 -12.76 -18.36
CA ALA A 256 -3.88 -13.12 -18.91
C ALA A 256 -4.10 -14.65 -18.94
#